data_0f59ce3cdbc4b2f34d494443ecf1d916
#
_entry.id   0f59ce3cdbc4b2f34d494443ecf1d916
#
_cell.length_a   1.000
_cell.length_b   1.000
_cell.length_c   1.000
_cell.angle_alpha   90.00
_cell.angle_beta   90.00
_cell.angle_gamma   90.00
#
_symmetry.space_group_name_H-M   'P 1'
#
loop_
_entity.id
_entity.type
_entity.pdbx_description
1 polymer ?
#
loop_
_entity_poly.entity_id
_entity_poly.type
_entity_poly.pdbx_seq_one_letter_code
_entity_poly.pdbx_strand_id
1 'polypeptide(L)'
;ALAVALGCAPSAHAGRARAAAKPSTKARARRVAINPHITAPTDAAETAAVRYGRLSQDDCEAELNARAIEFTREDARGVLAPVRVASELHGVSFHTDEKPAARATSPYQIADCRLVLALDDFAAILERHGIVEVRHYSMYRPPHGWPDGKIGSRHDGALAIDAGRFVGDDGKVLDVDRDFHGAIGARTCGDGAGPRPSTPAAVELRAILCEAVDAHLFNVVLTPNYNRPHKNHFHLEVTAGVSWFLVH
;
A
#
# COMPACT_ATOMS: atom_id res chain seq x y z
N ALA A 1 36.80 72.34 60.76
CA ALA A 1 36.42 71.18 59.94
C ALA A 1 36.07 71.67 58.57
N LEU A 2 36.97 71.45 57.62
CA LEU A 2 36.81 71.76 56.16
C LEU A 2 36.17 70.59 55.44
N ALA A 3 35.07 70.82 54.73
CA ALA A 3 34.48 69.89 53.83
C ALA A 3 34.93 70.21 52.39
N VAL A 4 35.59 69.28 51.77
CA VAL A 4 35.98 69.33 50.32
C VAL A 4 34.90 68.62 49.52
N ALA A 5 34.22 69.34 48.62
CA ALA A 5 33.26 68.78 47.69
C ALA A 5 34.02 68.41 46.36
N LEU A 6 34.04 67.13 46.03
CA LEU A 6 34.48 66.67 44.71
C LEU A 6 33.25 66.57 43.78
N GLY A 7 33.25 67.35 42.74
CA GLY A 7 32.27 67.27 41.67
C GLY A 7 32.57 66.10 40.72
N CYS A 8 31.59 65.26 40.51
CA CYS A 8 31.59 64.23 39.44
C CYS A 8 30.83 64.75 38.23
N ALA A 9 31.50 64.84 37.09
CA ALA A 9 30.86 65.12 35.81
C ALA A 9 30.15 63.85 35.25
N PRO A 10 28.99 63.99 34.61
CA PRO A 10 28.32 62.84 33.99
C PRO A 10 28.93 62.50 32.62
N SER A 11 29.38 61.27 32.47
CA SER A 11 29.80 60.73 31.19
C SER A 11 28.57 60.45 30.28
N ALA A 12 28.49 61.11 29.16
CA ALA A 12 27.50 60.85 28.14
C ALA A 12 27.79 59.52 27.45
N HIS A 13 26.97 58.51 27.69
CA HIS A 13 26.98 57.30 26.90
C HIS A 13 26.11 57.51 25.65
N ALA A 14 26.77 57.60 24.47
CA ALA A 14 26.12 57.60 23.17
C ALA A 14 25.48 56.22 22.92
N GLY A 15 24.16 56.16 23.06
CA GLY A 15 23.35 54.96 22.69
C GLY A 15 23.43 54.74 21.19
N ARG A 16 24.12 53.66 20.78
CA ARG A 16 24.06 53.15 19.41
C ARG A 16 22.62 52.64 19.15
N ALA A 17 21.89 53.37 18.31
CA ALA A 17 20.61 52.90 17.78
C ALA A 17 20.82 51.58 17.00
N ARG A 18 20.25 50.52 17.52
CA ARG A 18 20.14 49.21 16.78
C ARG A 18 19.19 49.41 15.61
N ALA A 19 19.74 49.32 14.40
CA ALA A 19 18.94 49.29 13.19
C ALA A 19 17.96 48.07 13.27
N ALA A 20 16.66 48.36 13.16
CA ALA A 20 15.62 47.34 13.11
C ALA A 20 15.86 46.49 11.84
N ALA A 21 16.06 45.18 12.04
CA ALA A 21 16.14 44.21 10.97
C ALA A 21 14.82 44.20 10.20
N LYS A 22 14.85 44.46 8.89
CA LYS A 22 13.68 44.31 8.01
C LYS A 22 13.23 42.85 8.03
N PRO A 23 11.92 42.58 8.18
CA PRO A 23 11.44 41.21 8.11
C PRO A 23 11.68 40.63 6.71
N SER A 24 12.39 39.53 6.63
CA SER A 24 12.61 38.78 5.40
C SER A 24 11.29 38.13 4.95
N THR A 25 10.56 38.81 4.08
CA THR A 25 9.39 38.25 3.40
C THR A 25 9.83 37.39 2.22
N LYS A 26 10.37 36.23 2.50
CA LYS A 26 10.46 35.12 1.54
C LYS A 26 9.95 33.86 2.21
N ALA A 27 8.69 33.82 2.57
CA ALA A 27 7.94 32.57 2.68
C ALA A 27 7.81 32.00 1.25
N ARG A 28 8.80 31.21 0.83
CA ARG A 28 8.74 30.45 -0.41
C ARG A 28 7.63 29.41 -0.20
N ALA A 29 6.46 29.67 -0.78
CA ALA A 29 5.40 28.66 -0.82
C ALA A 29 6.02 27.37 -1.33
N ARG A 30 6.16 26.37 -0.45
CA ARG A 30 6.64 25.05 -0.77
C ARG A 30 5.53 24.44 -1.65
N ARG A 31 5.70 24.49 -2.99
CA ARG A 31 4.85 23.73 -3.89
C ARG A 31 4.95 22.29 -3.42
N VAL A 32 3.88 21.77 -2.86
CA VAL A 32 3.75 20.33 -2.62
C VAL A 32 3.86 19.72 -4.02
N ALA A 33 4.94 19.02 -4.28
CA ALA A 33 5.08 18.29 -5.53
C ALA A 33 3.97 17.22 -5.55
N ILE A 34 3.00 17.38 -6.45
CA ILE A 34 1.97 16.38 -6.67
C ILE A 34 2.71 15.13 -7.15
N ASN A 35 2.56 14.02 -6.44
CA ASN A 35 3.13 12.75 -6.87
C ASN A 35 2.42 12.33 -8.17
N PRO A 36 3.13 12.21 -9.30
CA PRO A 36 2.51 11.89 -10.60
C PRO A 36 1.93 10.48 -10.67
N HIS A 37 2.22 9.64 -9.69
CA HIS A 37 1.70 8.28 -9.56
C HIS A 37 0.39 8.21 -8.76
N ILE A 38 -0.06 9.34 -8.18
CA ILE A 38 -1.33 9.42 -7.47
C ILE A 38 -2.40 9.98 -8.40
N THR A 39 -3.50 9.24 -8.52
CA THR A 39 -4.71 9.64 -9.24
C THR A 39 -5.91 9.65 -8.29
N ALA A 40 -6.89 10.49 -8.58
CA ALA A 40 -8.16 10.55 -7.86
C ALA A 40 -9.28 10.70 -8.91
N PRO A 41 -9.87 9.59 -9.39
CA PRO A 41 -10.98 9.64 -10.34
C PRO A 41 -12.18 10.40 -9.75
N THR A 42 -12.98 11.03 -10.60
CA THR A 42 -14.19 11.77 -10.18
C THR A 42 -15.26 10.86 -9.56
N ASP A 43 -15.29 9.60 -9.98
CA ASP A 43 -16.18 8.53 -9.54
C ASP A 43 -15.50 7.57 -8.54
N ALA A 44 -14.41 7.99 -7.88
CA ALA A 44 -13.65 7.14 -6.97
C ALA A 44 -14.52 6.41 -5.93
N ALA A 45 -15.63 7.02 -5.49
CA ALA A 45 -16.54 6.42 -4.51
C ALA A 45 -17.17 5.10 -4.98
N GLU A 46 -17.33 4.93 -6.28
CA GLU A 46 -17.95 3.75 -6.91
C GLU A 46 -16.93 2.63 -7.22
N THR A 47 -15.64 2.91 -7.10
CA THR A 47 -14.60 1.93 -7.37
C THR A 47 -14.55 0.84 -6.30
N ALA A 48 -14.13 -0.37 -6.68
CA ALA A 48 -14.07 -1.53 -5.79
C ALA A 48 -13.26 -1.25 -4.51
N ALA A 49 -12.02 -0.78 -4.64
CA ALA A 49 -11.16 -0.52 -3.48
C ALA A 49 -11.76 0.49 -2.50
N VAL A 50 -12.39 1.57 -3.00
CA VAL A 50 -13.00 2.60 -2.13
C VAL A 50 -14.27 2.08 -1.46
N ARG A 51 -15.09 1.33 -2.17
CA ARG A 51 -16.28 0.68 -1.61
C ARG A 51 -15.90 -0.30 -0.51
N TYR A 52 -14.98 -1.23 -0.79
CA TYR A 52 -14.51 -2.21 0.19
C TYR A 52 -13.85 -1.54 1.39
N GLY A 53 -12.99 -0.53 1.18
CA GLY A 53 -12.32 0.20 2.25
C GLY A 53 -13.26 0.89 3.26
N ARG A 54 -14.56 1.02 2.93
CA ARG A 54 -15.59 1.65 3.79
C ARG A 54 -16.45 0.66 4.56
N LEU A 55 -16.40 -0.64 4.21
CA LEU A 55 -17.26 -1.65 4.83
C LEU A 55 -16.91 -1.80 6.32
N SER A 56 -17.97 -1.95 7.12
CA SER A 56 -17.87 -2.47 8.48
C SER A 56 -17.54 -3.96 8.44
N GLN A 57 -17.18 -4.55 9.59
CA GLN A 57 -16.97 -6.00 9.69
C GLN A 57 -18.22 -6.75 9.24
N ASP A 58 -19.39 -6.39 9.79
CA ASP A 58 -20.65 -7.12 9.52
C ASP A 58 -21.04 -7.03 8.04
N ASP A 59 -20.93 -5.83 7.42
CA ASP A 59 -21.25 -5.65 6.00
C ASP A 59 -20.26 -6.41 5.11
N CYS A 60 -18.99 -6.43 5.48
CA CYS A 60 -17.96 -7.13 4.71
C CYS A 60 -18.16 -8.65 4.76
N GLU A 61 -18.39 -9.21 5.95
CA GLU A 61 -18.65 -10.65 6.11
C GLU A 61 -19.95 -11.07 5.44
N ALA A 62 -20.98 -10.20 5.44
CA ALA A 62 -22.21 -10.44 4.69
C ALA A 62 -21.94 -10.52 3.18
N GLU A 63 -21.06 -9.67 2.65
CA GLU A 63 -20.65 -9.72 1.24
C GLU A 63 -19.83 -10.98 0.91
N LEU A 64 -18.90 -11.44 1.79
CA LEU A 64 -18.22 -12.73 1.61
C LEU A 64 -19.21 -13.90 1.54
N ASN A 65 -20.19 -13.92 2.45
CA ASN A 65 -21.24 -14.94 2.44
C ASN A 65 -22.09 -14.88 1.16
N ALA A 66 -22.46 -13.69 0.69
CA ALA A 66 -23.21 -13.51 -0.56
C ALA A 66 -22.47 -14.03 -1.80
N ARG A 67 -21.13 -13.97 -1.77
CA ARG A 67 -20.24 -14.53 -2.80
C ARG A 67 -19.92 -16.03 -2.59
N ALA A 68 -20.48 -16.67 -1.56
CA ALA A 68 -20.18 -18.04 -1.18
C ALA A 68 -18.69 -18.29 -0.88
N ILE A 69 -17.96 -17.29 -0.39
CA ILE A 69 -16.56 -17.41 0.02
C ILE A 69 -16.53 -18.02 1.43
N GLU A 70 -15.90 -19.19 1.56
CA GLU A 70 -15.74 -19.85 2.85
C GLU A 70 -14.58 -19.24 3.64
N PHE A 71 -14.84 -18.84 4.87
CA PHE A 71 -13.84 -18.26 5.76
C PHE A 71 -14.06 -18.64 7.23
N THR A 72 -13.01 -18.51 8.02
CA THR A 72 -13.07 -18.54 9.48
C THR A 72 -12.65 -17.18 10.04
N ARG A 73 -13.33 -16.73 11.10
CA ARG A 73 -12.91 -15.54 11.85
C ARG A 73 -11.62 -15.84 12.61
N GLU A 74 -10.74 -14.87 12.65
CA GLU A 74 -9.47 -14.91 13.36
C GLU A 74 -9.42 -13.81 14.43
N ASP A 75 -8.41 -13.86 15.28
CA ASP A 75 -8.04 -12.77 16.18
C ASP A 75 -6.69 -12.21 15.74
N ALA A 76 -6.66 -10.94 15.30
CA ALA A 76 -5.47 -10.30 14.82
C ALA A 76 -5.44 -8.83 15.23
N ARG A 77 -4.47 -8.48 16.07
CA ARG A 77 -4.34 -7.13 16.61
C ARG A 77 -4.18 -6.10 15.49
N GLY A 78 -5.05 -5.07 15.47
CA GLY A 78 -5.04 -4.00 14.47
C GLY A 78 -5.86 -4.30 13.21
N VAL A 79 -6.44 -5.48 13.09
CA VAL A 79 -7.29 -5.86 11.95
C VAL A 79 -8.75 -5.67 12.34
N LEU A 80 -9.53 -4.99 11.48
CA LEU A 80 -10.94 -4.71 11.76
C LEU A 80 -11.81 -5.97 11.62
N ALA A 81 -11.60 -6.73 10.55
CA ALA A 81 -12.38 -7.92 10.23
C ALA A 81 -11.46 -9.07 9.83
N PRO A 82 -10.69 -9.62 10.79
CA PRO A 82 -9.68 -10.64 10.51
C PRO A 82 -10.33 -11.98 10.15
N VAL A 83 -9.97 -12.48 8.97
CA VAL A 83 -10.47 -13.76 8.45
C VAL A 83 -9.33 -14.59 7.85
N ARG A 84 -9.55 -15.91 7.80
CA ARG A 84 -8.76 -16.86 7.03
C ARG A 84 -9.67 -17.50 5.98
N VAL A 85 -9.32 -17.34 4.71
CA VAL A 85 -10.06 -17.95 3.61
C VAL A 85 -9.77 -19.45 3.60
N ALA A 86 -10.83 -20.26 3.50
CA ALA A 86 -10.76 -21.72 3.51
C ALA A 86 -10.90 -22.33 2.11
N SER A 87 -11.39 -21.54 1.14
CA SER A 87 -11.64 -21.95 -0.25
C SER A 87 -10.77 -21.19 -1.24
N GLU A 88 -10.77 -21.66 -2.48
CA GLU A 88 -10.25 -20.89 -3.61
C GLU A 88 -11.20 -19.73 -3.94
N LEU A 89 -10.64 -18.65 -4.48
CA LEU A 89 -11.39 -17.52 -5.02
C LEU A 89 -11.36 -17.64 -6.55
N HIS A 90 -12.50 -17.83 -7.20
CA HIS A 90 -12.59 -18.10 -8.64
C HIS A 90 -11.61 -19.21 -9.13
N GLY A 91 -11.45 -20.28 -8.36
CA GLY A 91 -10.52 -21.37 -8.69
C GLY A 91 -9.03 -21.00 -8.50
N VAL A 92 -8.73 -19.85 -7.87
CA VAL A 92 -7.36 -19.43 -7.58
C VAL A 92 -7.08 -19.56 -6.08
N SER A 93 -6.03 -20.31 -5.71
CA SER A 93 -5.56 -20.42 -4.35
C SER A 93 -4.56 -19.31 -4.00
N PHE A 94 -4.69 -18.71 -2.81
CA PHE A 94 -3.76 -17.71 -2.29
C PHE A 94 -3.07 -18.24 -1.05
N HIS A 95 -1.74 -18.42 -1.11
CA HIS A 95 -1.03 -18.95 0.06
C HIS A 95 0.47 -18.58 0.06
N THR A 96 1.10 -18.72 1.23
CA THR A 96 2.56 -18.60 1.38
C THR A 96 3.28 -19.86 0.88
N ASP A 97 4.61 -19.76 0.69
CA ASP A 97 5.45 -20.93 0.37
C ASP A 97 5.64 -21.91 1.55
N GLU A 98 5.02 -21.65 2.70
CA GLU A 98 5.06 -22.54 3.85
C GLU A 98 4.40 -23.90 3.53
N LYS A 99 4.79 -24.94 4.25
CA LYS A 99 4.13 -26.24 4.14
C LYS A 99 2.67 -26.15 4.59
N PRO A 100 1.74 -26.97 4.03
CA PRO A 100 0.30 -26.89 4.34
C PRO A 100 -0.02 -26.86 5.84
N ALA A 101 0.64 -27.69 6.65
CA ALA A 101 0.43 -27.71 8.10
C ALA A 101 0.83 -26.40 8.80
N ALA A 102 1.88 -25.71 8.31
CA ALA A 102 2.30 -24.43 8.84
C ALA A 102 1.37 -23.30 8.37
N ARG A 103 0.88 -23.36 7.12
CA ARG A 103 -0.08 -22.38 6.59
C ARG A 103 -1.35 -22.29 7.42
N ALA A 104 -1.84 -23.42 7.92
CA ALA A 104 -3.09 -23.49 8.68
C ALA A 104 -3.09 -22.57 9.92
N THR A 105 -1.93 -22.31 10.50
CA THR A 105 -1.77 -21.48 11.71
C THR A 105 -0.92 -20.23 11.48
N SER A 106 -0.41 -20.03 10.26
CA SER A 106 0.45 -18.90 9.94
C SER A 106 -0.32 -17.58 10.03
N PRO A 107 0.18 -16.57 10.74
CA PRO A 107 -0.43 -15.25 10.74
C PRO A 107 -0.37 -14.60 9.35
N TYR A 108 0.59 -14.98 8.52
CA TYR A 108 0.75 -14.43 7.16
C TYR A 108 -0.40 -14.79 6.21
N GLN A 109 -1.25 -15.76 6.58
CA GLN A 109 -2.46 -16.16 5.86
C GLN A 109 -3.72 -15.40 6.32
N ILE A 110 -3.66 -14.63 7.40
CA ILE A 110 -4.79 -13.82 7.86
C ILE A 110 -4.91 -12.60 6.96
N ALA A 111 -6.13 -12.32 6.50
CA ALA A 111 -6.49 -11.13 5.74
C ALA A 111 -7.59 -10.35 6.47
N ASP A 112 -7.66 -9.05 6.24
CA ASP A 112 -8.89 -8.32 6.52
C ASP A 112 -9.94 -8.71 5.46
N CYS A 113 -11.19 -8.89 5.87
CA CYS A 113 -12.30 -9.23 4.98
C CYS A 113 -12.36 -8.34 3.73
N ARG A 114 -12.08 -7.03 3.86
CA ARG A 114 -12.08 -6.05 2.76
C ARG A 114 -11.00 -6.34 1.71
N LEU A 115 -9.83 -6.84 2.15
CA LEU A 115 -8.80 -7.33 1.24
C LEU A 115 -9.28 -8.57 0.50
N VAL A 116 -9.97 -9.50 1.19
CA VAL A 116 -10.48 -10.73 0.57
C VAL A 116 -11.44 -10.41 -0.57
N LEU A 117 -12.35 -9.43 -0.41
CA LEU A 117 -13.24 -8.99 -1.51
C LEU A 117 -12.47 -8.47 -2.73
N ALA A 118 -11.40 -7.68 -2.51
CA ALA A 118 -10.55 -7.21 -3.60
C ALA A 118 -9.75 -8.36 -4.23
N LEU A 119 -9.34 -9.35 -3.46
CA LEU A 119 -8.66 -10.54 -3.97
C LEU A 119 -9.60 -11.46 -4.75
N ASP A 120 -10.88 -11.52 -4.37
CA ASP A 120 -11.90 -12.26 -5.13
C ASP A 120 -12.10 -11.64 -6.51
N ASP A 121 -12.28 -10.32 -6.60
CA ASP A 121 -12.34 -9.62 -7.89
C ASP A 121 -11.04 -9.76 -8.70
N PHE A 122 -9.89 -9.76 -8.03
CA PHE A 122 -8.59 -10.00 -8.68
C PHE A 122 -8.45 -11.43 -9.17
N ALA A 123 -8.95 -12.40 -8.42
CA ALA A 123 -8.96 -13.81 -8.81
C ALA A 123 -9.76 -14.04 -10.10
N ALA A 124 -10.86 -13.32 -10.31
CA ALA A 124 -11.58 -13.36 -11.58
C ALA A 124 -10.77 -12.82 -12.78
N ILE A 125 -9.83 -11.90 -12.54
CA ILE A 125 -8.84 -11.51 -13.56
C ILE A 125 -7.84 -12.65 -13.78
N LEU A 126 -7.27 -13.17 -12.70
CA LEU A 126 -6.28 -14.24 -12.73
C LEU A 126 -6.77 -15.50 -13.45
N GLU A 127 -8.03 -15.89 -13.21
CA GLU A 127 -8.70 -17.00 -13.91
C GLU A 127 -8.68 -16.83 -15.45
N ARG A 128 -8.98 -15.60 -15.94
CA ARG A 128 -8.92 -15.30 -17.39
C ARG A 128 -7.52 -15.41 -17.99
N HIS A 129 -6.48 -15.25 -17.16
CA HIS A 129 -5.08 -15.43 -17.52
C HIS A 129 -4.57 -16.86 -17.27
N GLY A 130 -5.47 -17.81 -16.92
CA GLY A 130 -5.12 -19.20 -16.65
C GLY A 130 -4.28 -19.38 -15.37
N ILE A 131 -4.30 -18.41 -14.44
CA ILE A 131 -3.60 -18.51 -13.15
C ILE A 131 -4.50 -19.24 -12.15
N VAL A 132 -3.97 -20.26 -11.51
CA VAL A 132 -4.68 -21.09 -10.52
C VAL A 132 -4.10 -20.99 -9.10
N GLU A 133 -2.94 -20.35 -8.96
CA GLU A 133 -2.30 -20.22 -7.65
C GLU A 133 -1.49 -18.91 -7.57
N VAL A 134 -1.62 -18.19 -6.45
CA VAL A 134 -0.78 -17.05 -6.08
C VAL A 134 0.00 -17.39 -4.82
N ARG A 135 1.34 -17.38 -4.92
CA ARG A 135 2.22 -17.50 -3.75
C ARG A 135 2.61 -16.13 -3.29
N HIS A 136 2.26 -15.81 -2.05
CA HIS A 136 2.54 -14.52 -1.43
C HIS A 136 3.50 -14.65 -0.25
N TYR A 137 4.15 -13.57 0.14
CA TYR A 137 5.00 -13.53 1.32
C TYR A 137 4.20 -13.33 2.60
N SER A 138 3.24 -12.40 2.58
CA SER A 138 2.38 -12.12 3.73
C SER A 138 1.16 -11.31 3.33
N MET A 139 0.06 -11.50 4.05
CA MET A 139 -1.03 -10.54 4.17
C MET A 139 -0.95 -9.83 5.52
N TYR A 140 -1.12 -10.52 6.64
CA TYR A 140 -0.94 -9.92 7.96
C TYR A 140 0.50 -10.04 8.46
N ARG A 141 1.01 -8.96 9.05
CA ARG A 141 2.28 -8.92 9.81
C ARG A 141 1.99 -8.42 11.21
N PRO A 142 2.06 -9.29 12.24
CA PRO A 142 1.80 -8.88 13.62
C PRO A 142 2.63 -7.64 14.01
N PRO A 143 1.99 -6.56 14.47
CA PRO A 143 2.69 -5.32 14.80
C PRO A 143 3.41 -5.42 16.14
N HIS A 144 4.69 -5.74 16.12
CA HIS A 144 5.52 -5.80 17.32
C HIS A 144 5.98 -4.39 17.74
N GLY A 145 5.70 -4.00 19.00
CA GLY A 145 6.19 -2.75 19.58
C GLY A 145 5.51 -1.46 19.08
N TRP A 146 4.50 -1.54 18.23
CA TRP A 146 3.76 -0.38 17.76
C TRP A 146 2.55 -0.09 18.66
N PRO A 147 2.26 1.19 19.00
CA PRO A 147 1.05 1.55 19.75
C PRO A 147 -0.19 1.41 18.87
N ASP A 148 -1.35 1.11 19.50
CA ASP A 148 -2.62 0.83 18.80
C ASP A 148 -3.06 1.95 17.83
N GLY A 149 -2.81 3.20 18.16
CA GLY A 149 -3.14 4.33 17.28
C GLY A 149 -2.26 4.47 16.02
N LYS A 150 -1.31 3.55 15.77
CA LYS A 150 -0.42 3.54 14.60
C LYS A 150 -0.46 2.25 13.80
N ILE A 151 -1.36 1.35 14.13
CA ILE A 151 -1.59 0.08 13.43
C ILE A 151 -2.96 0.08 12.78
N GLY A 152 -3.25 -0.94 11.96
CA GLY A 152 -4.54 -1.09 11.29
C GLY A 152 -4.53 -0.64 9.83
N SER A 153 -3.35 -0.56 9.22
CA SER A 153 -3.16 -0.26 7.80
C SER A 153 -2.19 -1.24 7.17
N ARG A 154 -2.17 -1.35 5.84
CA ARG A 154 -1.24 -2.23 5.13
C ARG A 154 -1.22 -3.63 5.73
N HIS A 155 -0.01 -4.18 5.99
CA HIS A 155 0.17 -5.51 6.56
C HIS A 155 -0.18 -5.62 8.05
N ASP A 156 -0.05 -4.58 8.83
CA ASP A 156 -0.45 -4.59 10.25
C ASP A 156 -1.96 -4.46 10.44
N GLY A 157 -2.68 -4.03 9.40
CA GLY A 157 -4.13 -4.08 9.26
C GLY A 157 -4.63 -5.24 8.40
N ALA A 158 -3.75 -6.14 7.93
CA ALA A 158 -4.06 -7.20 6.98
C ALA A 158 -4.79 -6.73 5.71
N LEU A 159 -4.57 -5.47 5.31
CA LEU A 159 -5.19 -4.79 4.16
C LEU A 159 -4.31 -4.84 2.91
N ALA A 160 -3.17 -5.51 2.96
CA ALA A 160 -2.24 -5.64 1.85
C ALA A 160 -1.76 -7.09 1.67
N ILE A 161 -1.42 -7.44 0.43
CA ILE A 161 -0.78 -8.70 0.07
C ILE A 161 0.52 -8.41 -0.69
N ASP A 162 1.57 -9.17 -0.39
CA ASP A 162 2.82 -9.17 -1.15
C ASP A 162 2.89 -10.39 -2.07
N ALA A 163 2.31 -10.29 -3.28
CA ALA A 163 2.21 -11.38 -4.24
C ALA A 163 3.53 -11.54 -5.02
N GLY A 164 4.20 -12.69 -4.86
CA GLY A 164 5.52 -12.94 -5.44
C GLY A 164 5.52 -13.84 -6.68
N ARG A 165 4.61 -14.82 -6.76
CA ARG A 165 4.54 -15.78 -7.87
C ARG A 165 3.10 -16.06 -8.25
N PHE A 166 2.90 -16.29 -9.53
CA PHE A 166 1.63 -16.65 -10.15
C PHE A 166 1.84 -17.95 -10.93
N VAL A 167 1.08 -18.99 -10.59
CA VAL A 167 1.22 -20.31 -11.18
C VAL A 167 0.04 -20.56 -12.12
N GLY A 168 0.33 -20.84 -13.38
CA GLY A 168 -0.65 -21.18 -14.39
C GLY A 168 -1.16 -22.62 -14.27
N ASP A 169 -2.31 -22.90 -14.85
CA ASP A 169 -2.92 -24.23 -15.00
C ASP A 169 -2.03 -25.20 -15.81
N ASP A 170 -1.16 -24.65 -16.65
CA ASP A 170 -0.12 -25.37 -17.40
C ASP A 170 1.15 -25.67 -16.54
N GLY A 171 1.15 -25.28 -15.27
CA GLY A 171 2.27 -25.43 -14.34
C GLY A 171 3.38 -24.39 -14.52
N LYS A 172 3.24 -23.45 -15.45
CA LYS A 172 4.20 -22.36 -15.64
C LYS A 172 4.15 -21.39 -14.46
N VAL A 173 5.31 -20.97 -13.99
CA VAL A 173 5.45 -20.01 -12.90
C VAL A 173 5.95 -18.67 -13.44
N LEU A 174 5.15 -17.62 -13.25
CA LEU A 174 5.55 -16.23 -13.42
C LEU A 174 6.08 -15.73 -12.08
N ASP A 175 7.38 -15.46 -11.98
CA ASP A 175 8.05 -15.00 -10.75
C ASP A 175 8.37 -13.51 -10.89
N VAL A 176 7.84 -12.68 -10.00
CA VAL A 176 7.98 -11.22 -10.09
C VAL A 176 9.44 -10.78 -10.01
N ASP A 177 10.27 -11.43 -9.17
CA ASP A 177 11.72 -11.10 -9.06
C ASP A 177 12.46 -11.39 -10.36
N ARG A 178 12.13 -12.49 -11.02
CA ARG A 178 12.83 -12.95 -12.21
C ARG A 178 12.27 -12.36 -13.49
N ASP A 179 10.93 -12.25 -13.60
CA ASP A 179 10.26 -12.11 -14.88
C ASP A 179 9.66 -10.72 -15.13
N PHE A 180 9.50 -9.85 -14.10
CA PHE A 180 8.84 -8.56 -14.27
C PHE A 180 9.65 -7.58 -15.13
N HIS A 181 10.98 -7.64 -15.08
CA HIS A 181 11.88 -6.74 -15.82
C HIS A 181 11.55 -5.25 -15.62
N GLY A 182 11.42 -4.83 -14.37
CA GLY A 182 11.16 -3.45 -14.00
C GLY A 182 12.43 -2.61 -13.87
N ALA A 183 12.23 -1.30 -13.80
CA ALA A 183 13.27 -0.34 -13.45
C ALA A 183 12.70 0.72 -12.50
N ILE A 184 13.41 1.03 -11.42
CA ILE A 184 12.97 2.02 -10.43
C ILE A 184 12.68 3.36 -11.12
N GLY A 185 11.48 3.90 -10.88
CA GLY A 185 10.98 5.13 -11.49
C GLY A 185 10.30 4.95 -12.85
N ALA A 186 10.29 3.73 -13.42
CA ALA A 186 9.56 3.46 -14.66
C ALA A 186 8.04 3.40 -14.42
N ARG A 187 7.26 3.72 -15.45
CA ARG A 187 5.81 3.51 -15.42
C ARG A 187 5.47 2.03 -15.40
N THR A 188 4.46 1.67 -14.63
CA THR A 188 3.96 0.29 -14.55
C THR A 188 2.88 0.03 -15.58
N CYS A 189 1.87 0.91 -15.70
CA CYS A 189 0.74 0.78 -16.61
C CYS A 189 0.53 2.05 -17.45
N GLY A 190 -0.26 1.94 -18.53
CA GLY A 190 -0.61 3.05 -19.42
C GLY A 190 0.43 3.33 -20.49
N ASP A 191 0.27 4.45 -21.20
CA ASP A 191 1.09 4.82 -22.34
C ASP A 191 2.58 4.93 -21.99
N GLY A 192 3.41 4.28 -22.80
CA GLY A 192 4.86 4.26 -22.61
C GLY A 192 5.35 3.31 -21.52
N ALA A 193 4.46 2.61 -20.80
CA ALA A 193 4.83 1.52 -19.92
C ALA A 193 5.22 0.27 -20.74
N GLY A 194 6.20 -0.47 -20.26
CA GLY A 194 6.57 -1.75 -20.88
C GLY A 194 7.82 -2.35 -20.25
N PRO A 195 7.92 -3.69 -20.24
CA PRO A 195 9.09 -4.37 -19.71
C PRO A 195 10.30 -4.24 -20.65
N ARG A 196 11.50 -4.26 -20.07
CA ARG A 196 12.76 -4.32 -20.84
C ARG A 196 13.72 -5.31 -20.18
N PRO A 197 13.97 -6.49 -20.80
CA PRO A 197 13.43 -6.95 -22.08
C PRO A 197 11.93 -7.28 -22.04
N SER A 198 11.29 -7.23 -23.21
CA SER A 198 9.88 -7.61 -23.38
C SER A 198 9.80 -9.13 -23.62
N THR A 199 9.78 -9.90 -22.53
CA THR A 199 9.53 -11.34 -22.59
C THR A 199 8.04 -11.64 -22.46
N PRO A 200 7.55 -12.80 -22.95
CA PRO A 200 6.14 -13.19 -22.75
C PRO A 200 5.72 -13.13 -21.27
N ALA A 201 6.54 -13.62 -20.35
CA ALA A 201 6.26 -13.60 -18.91
C ALA A 201 6.16 -12.17 -18.36
N ALA A 202 7.04 -11.26 -18.80
CA ALA A 202 7.01 -9.85 -18.37
C ALA A 202 5.80 -9.11 -18.90
N VAL A 203 5.36 -9.43 -20.11
CA VAL A 203 4.13 -8.87 -20.72
C VAL A 203 2.91 -9.37 -19.95
N GLU A 204 2.86 -10.66 -19.65
CA GLU A 204 1.75 -11.29 -18.92
C GLU A 204 1.60 -10.74 -17.51
N LEU A 205 2.68 -10.67 -16.73
CA LEU A 205 2.66 -10.06 -15.39
C LEU A 205 2.12 -8.63 -15.40
N ARG A 206 2.45 -7.84 -16.44
CA ARG A 206 1.93 -6.48 -16.56
C ARG A 206 0.48 -6.45 -17.02
N ALA A 207 0.06 -7.34 -17.91
CA ALA A 207 -1.32 -7.45 -18.36
C ALA A 207 -2.23 -7.71 -17.15
N ILE A 208 -1.95 -8.75 -16.38
CA ILE A 208 -2.65 -9.09 -15.15
C ILE A 208 -2.75 -7.88 -14.20
N LEU A 209 -1.60 -7.25 -13.93
CA LEU A 209 -1.56 -6.16 -12.96
C LEU A 209 -2.30 -4.91 -13.45
N CYS A 210 -2.16 -4.58 -14.75
CA CYS A 210 -2.77 -3.37 -15.31
C CYS A 210 -4.29 -3.53 -15.46
N GLU A 211 -4.81 -4.73 -15.70
CA GLU A 211 -6.25 -4.99 -15.61
C GLU A 211 -6.78 -4.71 -14.19
N ALA A 212 -6.07 -5.14 -13.15
CA ALA A 212 -6.45 -4.84 -11.76
C ALA A 212 -6.38 -3.34 -11.42
N VAL A 213 -5.40 -2.62 -12.01
CA VAL A 213 -5.28 -1.16 -11.91
C VAL A 213 -6.45 -0.45 -12.59
N ASP A 214 -6.78 -0.85 -13.81
CA ASP A 214 -7.87 -0.25 -14.60
C ASP A 214 -9.23 -0.50 -13.94
N ALA A 215 -9.42 -1.66 -13.29
CA ALA A 215 -10.59 -2.01 -12.49
C ALA A 215 -10.61 -1.33 -11.10
N HIS A 216 -9.57 -0.60 -10.73
CA HIS A 216 -9.44 0.06 -9.43
C HIS A 216 -9.66 -0.88 -8.23
N LEU A 217 -9.11 -2.09 -8.29
CA LEU A 217 -9.29 -3.10 -7.23
C LEU A 217 -8.49 -2.79 -5.96
N PHE A 218 -7.38 -2.05 -6.08
CA PHE A 218 -6.48 -1.70 -4.99
C PHE A 218 -6.16 -0.22 -5.01
N ASN A 219 -6.14 0.42 -3.84
CA ASN A 219 -5.75 1.83 -3.71
C ASN A 219 -4.26 2.04 -3.92
N VAL A 220 -3.44 1.05 -3.51
CA VAL A 220 -1.99 1.10 -3.66
C VAL A 220 -1.52 -0.14 -4.40
N VAL A 221 -0.80 0.08 -5.49
CA VAL A 221 -0.15 -0.94 -6.30
C VAL A 221 1.32 -0.57 -6.44
N LEU A 222 2.19 -1.28 -5.72
CA LEU A 222 3.64 -1.09 -5.82
C LEU A 222 4.29 -2.29 -6.47
N THR A 223 5.22 -2.03 -7.39
CA THR A 223 5.89 -3.03 -8.21
C THR A 223 7.40 -2.91 -8.09
N PRO A 224 8.18 -3.76 -8.75
CA PRO A 224 9.64 -3.57 -8.87
C PRO A 224 10.06 -2.21 -9.46
N ASN A 225 9.13 -1.46 -10.06
CA ASN A 225 9.41 -0.09 -10.51
C ASN A 225 9.43 0.93 -9.37
N TYR A 226 8.85 0.62 -8.22
CA TYR A 226 8.74 1.57 -7.11
C TYR A 226 10.07 1.75 -6.37
N ASN A 227 10.61 0.69 -5.80
CA ASN A 227 11.85 0.75 -5.05
C ASN A 227 12.43 -0.66 -4.81
N ARG A 228 13.66 -0.71 -4.29
CA ARG A 228 14.37 -1.97 -4.05
C ARG A 228 13.66 -2.96 -3.10
N PRO A 229 12.99 -2.55 -2.01
CA PRO A 229 12.22 -3.47 -1.17
C PRO A 229 11.10 -4.22 -1.92
N HIS A 230 10.52 -3.64 -2.98
CA HIS A 230 9.44 -4.23 -3.77
C HIS A 230 9.95 -4.97 -5.04
N LYS A 231 11.25 -5.26 -5.15
CA LYS A 231 11.86 -5.85 -6.35
C LYS A 231 11.30 -7.24 -6.74
N ASN A 232 10.73 -7.98 -5.80
CA ASN A 232 10.39 -9.39 -5.91
C ASN A 232 8.88 -9.69 -5.69
N HIS A 233 8.04 -8.68 -5.60
CA HIS A 233 6.60 -8.86 -5.40
C HIS A 233 5.81 -7.66 -5.87
N PHE A 234 4.52 -7.86 -6.06
CA PHE A 234 3.52 -6.82 -6.13
C PHE A 234 2.93 -6.61 -4.74
N HIS A 235 3.03 -5.38 -4.23
CA HIS A 235 2.30 -4.98 -3.03
C HIS A 235 0.95 -4.39 -3.47
N LEU A 236 -0.12 -5.08 -3.13
CA LEU A 236 -1.49 -4.71 -3.48
C LEU A 236 -2.26 -4.41 -2.19
N GLU A 237 -2.83 -3.20 -2.07
CA GLU A 237 -3.42 -2.72 -0.81
C GLU A 237 -4.79 -2.07 -1.02
N VAL A 238 -5.75 -2.42 -0.16
CA VAL A 238 -6.99 -1.68 0.07
C VAL A 238 -6.76 -0.73 1.23
N THR A 239 -6.84 0.58 0.99
CA THR A 239 -6.60 1.59 2.03
C THR A 239 -7.93 2.15 2.52
N ALA A 240 -8.25 1.94 3.79
CA ALA A 240 -9.50 2.44 4.36
C ALA A 240 -9.55 3.98 4.39
N GLY A 241 -10.72 4.53 4.04
CA GLY A 241 -11.00 5.96 4.19
C GLY A 241 -10.35 6.88 3.14
N VAL A 242 -9.76 6.35 2.08
CA VAL A 242 -9.18 7.14 0.98
C VAL A 242 -9.98 7.02 -0.30
N SER A 243 -9.80 7.99 -1.22
CA SER A 243 -10.41 8.02 -2.55
C SER A 243 -9.39 8.29 -3.66
N TRP A 244 -8.12 8.03 -3.38
CA TRP A 244 -7.01 8.17 -4.31
C TRP A 244 -6.39 6.81 -4.59
N PHE A 245 -5.63 6.74 -5.68
CA PHE A 245 -4.92 5.54 -6.13
C PHE A 245 -3.46 5.87 -6.37
N LEU A 246 -2.57 5.00 -5.93
CA LEU A 246 -1.13 5.06 -6.17
C LEU A 246 -0.71 3.83 -6.97
N VAL A 247 -0.19 4.05 -8.17
CA VAL A 247 0.35 2.99 -9.02
C VAL A 247 1.80 3.31 -9.39
N HIS A 248 2.73 2.45 -8.97
CA HIS A 248 4.16 2.65 -9.24
C HIS A 248 4.94 1.34 -9.43
#